data_cd5c0aba89ef795bdaddb785a391b210
#
_entry.id   cd5c0aba89ef795bdaddb785a391b210
#
_cell.length_a   1.000
_cell.length_b   1.000
_cell.length_c   1.000
_cell.angle_alpha   90.00
_cell.angle_beta   90.00
_cell.angle_gamma   90.00
#
_symmetry.space_group_name_H-M   'P 1'
#
loop_
_entity.id
_entity.type
_entity.pdbx_description
1 polymer ?
#
loop_
_entity_poly.entity_id
_entity_poly.type
_entity_poly.pdbx_seq_one_letter_code
_entity_poly.pdbx_strand_id
1 'polypeptide(L)'
;MKKLNVGLIGAGFMGKAHSLAYVAMPMFFWPAPAIPVRKSIVDVNDSVAAEAAQRFGFEKSSSDWRSVVEDPEIDIIDIATPNHLHAEIAIAAAAAGKHIISEKPLARSGEEAKTMYDAVKNAGIVHMVAFNYRRTPAVALAKKYIEE
;
A
#
# COMPACT_ATOMS: atom_id res chain seq x y z
N MET A 1 0.82 -21.80 -0.13
CA MET A 1 0.59 -20.50 -0.79
C MET A 1 1.73 -19.54 -0.45
N LYS A 2 2.15 -18.72 -1.40
CA LYS A 2 3.18 -17.69 -1.17
C LYS A 2 2.64 -16.69 -0.14
N LYS A 3 3.48 -16.29 0.82
CA LYS A 3 3.20 -15.19 1.74
C LYS A 3 3.89 -13.93 1.23
N LEU A 4 3.25 -12.77 1.40
CA LEU A 4 3.80 -11.46 1.09
C LEU A 4 3.66 -10.56 2.33
N ASN A 5 4.77 -10.14 2.87
CA ASN A 5 4.81 -9.31 4.06
C ASN A 5 4.54 -7.84 3.69
N VAL A 6 3.55 -7.25 4.33
CA VAL A 6 3.10 -5.88 4.09
C VAL A 6 3.56 -4.96 5.21
N GLY A 7 4.20 -3.87 4.84
CA GLY A 7 4.43 -2.71 5.68
C GLY A 7 3.44 -1.61 5.30
N LEU A 8 2.51 -1.29 6.19
CA LEU A 8 1.49 -0.25 5.98
C LEU A 8 1.92 1.04 6.65
N ILE A 9 2.00 2.12 5.88
CA ILE A 9 2.40 3.44 6.37
C ILE A 9 1.18 4.37 6.38
N GLY A 10 0.73 4.74 7.57
CA GLY A 10 -0.48 5.50 7.84
C GLY A 10 -1.59 4.65 8.46
N ALA A 11 -1.85 4.85 9.77
CA ALA A 11 -2.83 4.10 10.54
C ALA A 11 -4.24 4.74 10.56
N GLY A 12 -4.47 5.78 9.74
CA GLY A 12 -5.73 6.51 9.65
C GLY A 12 -6.87 5.71 9.00
N PHE A 13 -7.88 6.42 8.49
CA PHE A 13 -9.07 5.80 7.89
C PHE A 13 -8.73 4.83 6.75
N MET A 14 -7.85 5.24 5.82
CA MET A 14 -7.47 4.37 4.70
C MET A 14 -6.60 3.20 5.15
N GLY A 15 -5.68 3.41 6.09
CA GLY A 15 -4.91 2.30 6.68
C GLY A 15 -5.80 1.23 7.32
N LYS A 16 -6.87 1.63 8.02
CA LYS A 16 -7.88 0.71 8.53
C LYS A 16 -8.60 -0.05 7.42
N ALA A 17 -9.00 0.64 6.34
CA ALA A 17 -9.69 0.02 5.21
C ALA A 17 -8.80 -1.00 4.49
N HIS A 18 -7.53 -0.67 4.25
CA HIS A 18 -6.55 -1.57 3.65
C HIS A 18 -6.28 -2.78 4.56
N SER A 19 -6.16 -2.55 5.88
CA SER A 19 -5.98 -3.64 6.85
C SER A 19 -7.14 -4.65 6.80
N LEU A 20 -8.39 -4.17 6.69
CA LEU A 20 -9.56 -5.01 6.51
C LEU A 20 -9.50 -5.78 5.17
N ALA A 21 -9.08 -5.13 4.09
CA ALA A 21 -8.94 -5.77 2.79
C ALA A 21 -7.91 -6.91 2.82
N TYR A 22 -6.78 -6.75 3.52
CA TYR A 22 -5.79 -7.82 3.69
C TYR A 22 -6.34 -9.03 4.46
N VAL A 23 -7.19 -8.82 5.46
CA VAL A 23 -7.87 -9.91 6.18
C VAL A 23 -8.86 -10.62 5.27
N ALA A 24 -9.65 -9.85 4.52
CA ALA A 24 -10.75 -10.37 3.73
C ALA A 24 -10.30 -11.05 2.42
N MET A 25 -9.18 -10.61 1.85
CA MET A 25 -8.71 -11.04 0.52
C MET A 25 -8.70 -12.57 0.35
N PRO A 26 -8.16 -13.38 1.27
CA PRO A 26 -8.13 -14.82 1.08
C PRO A 26 -9.51 -15.50 1.12
N MET A 27 -10.52 -14.81 1.67
CA MET A 27 -11.90 -15.31 1.69
C MET A 27 -12.63 -15.04 0.37
N PHE A 28 -12.31 -13.91 -0.28
CA PHE A 28 -12.95 -13.54 -1.55
C PHE A 28 -12.27 -14.14 -2.78
N PHE A 29 -10.98 -14.45 -2.69
CA PHE A 29 -10.17 -15.01 -3.77
C PHE A 29 -9.68 -16.39 -3.36
N TRP A 30 -10.36 -17.46 -3.88
CA TRP A 30 -10.00 -18.83 -3.55
C TRP A 30 -9.78 -19.67 -4.81
N PRO A 31 -8.63 -20.36 -4.93
CA PRO A 31 -7.45 -20.24 -4.05
C PRO A 31 -6.79 -18.86 -4.19
N ALA A 32 -6.35 -18.30 -3.05
CA ALA A 32 -5.70 -17.01 -3.05
C ALA A 32 -4.35 -17.07 -3.78
N PRO A 33 -4.01 -16.09 -4.64
CA PRO A 33 -2.74 -16.07 -5.36
C PRO A 33 -1.55 -15.90 -4.42
N ALA A 34 -1.74 -15.19 -3.31
CA ALA A 34 -0.81 -15.07 -2.20
C ALA A 34 -1.56 -14.71 -0.92
N ILE A 35 -0.93 -14.89 0.23
CA ILE A 35 -1.47 -14.49 1.54
C ILE A 35 -0.74 -13.22 2.00
N PRO A 36 -1.44 -12.08 2.12
CA PRO A 36 -0.84 -10.88 2.71
C PRO A 36 -0.66 -11.07 4.21
N VAL A 37 0.57 -10.89 4.67
CA VAL A 37 0.92 -10.90 6.10
C VAL A 37 1.05 -9.46 6.56
N ARG A 38 0.28 -9.05 7.54
CA ARG A 38 0.32 -7.72 8.15
C ARG A 38 1.54 -7.63 9.07
N LYS A 39 2.70 -7.34 8.46
CA LYS A 39 4.00 -7.42 9.15
C LYS A 39 4.26 -6.21 10.02
N SER A 40 4.17 -5.00 9.47
CA SER A 40 4.43 -3.75 10.20
C SER A 40 3.42 -2.68 9.84
N ILE A 41 3.04 -1.86 10.83
CA ILE A 41 2.23 -0.66 10.62
C ILE A 41 2.93 0.57 11.20
N VAL A 42 2.82 1.69 10.50
CA VAL A 42 3.48 2.95 10.88
C VAL A 42 2.45 4.06 11.05
N ASP A 43 2.63 4.85 12.09
CA ASP A 43 2.03 6.18 12.25
C ASP A 43 3.04 7.11 12.91
N VAL A 44 2.98 8.41 12.64
CA VAL A 44 3.91 9.40 13.23
C VAL A 44 3.85 9.45 14.76
N ASN A 45 2.78 8.95 15.34
CA ASN A 45 2.58 8.82 16.77
C ASN A 45 2.72 7.37 17.20
N ASP A 46 3.72 7.05 18.02
CA ASP A 46 4.01 5.71 18.52
C ASP A 46 2.80 5.02 19.18
N SER A 47 2.04 5.76 19.98
CA SER A 47 0.87 5.18 20.66
C SER A 47 -0.24 4.84 19.68
N VAL A 48 -0.44 5.64 18.64
CA VAL A 48 -1.39 5.36 17.54
C VAL A 48 -0.94 4.15 16.72
N ALA A 49 0.34 4.08 16.38
CA ALA A 49 0.91 2.94 15.68
C ALA A 49 0.75 1.63 16.48
N ALA A 50 1.05 1.67 17.78
CA ALA A 50 0.93 0.51 18.67
C ALA A 50 -0.53 0.05 18.82
N GLU A 51 -1.47 0.98 19.04
CA GLU A 51 -2.90 0.67 19.09
C GLU A 51 -3.39 0.07 17.76
N ALA A 52 -2.99 0.67 16.64
CA ALA A 52 -3.35 0.19 15.31
C ALA A 52 -2.79 -1.22 15.05
N ALA A 53 -1.56 -1.50 15.44
CA ALA A 53 -0.98 -2.84 15.33
C ALA A 53 -1.81 -3.88 16.07
N GLN A 54 -2.19 -3.59 17.30
CA GLN A 54 -3.03 -4.49 18.10
C GLN A 54 -4.41 -4.68 17.48
N ARG A 55 -5.08 -3.59 17.07
CA ARG A 55 -6.46 -3.62 16.54
C ARG A 55 -6.54 -4.24 15.16
N PHE A 56 -5.56 -4.00 14.30
CA PHE A 56 -5.58 -4.45 12.90
C PHE A 56 -4.77 -5.73 12.70
N GLY A 57 -4.11 -6.23 13.77
CA GLY A 57 -3.39 -7.49 13.78
C GLY A 57 -2.08 -7.45 13.00
N PHE A 58 -1.32 -6.35 13.09
CA PHE A 58 0.06 -6.30 12.62
C PHE A 58 1.01 -6.84 13.67
N GLU A 59 2.10 -7.49 13.21
CA GLU A 59 3.08 -8.08 14.12
C GLU A 59 3.94 -7.03 14.83
N LYS A 60 4.23 -5.91 14.14
CA LYS A 60 5.09 -4.82 14.62
C LYS A 60 4.44 -3.46 14.39
N SER A 61 4.84 -2.46 15.15
CA SER A 61 4.54 -1.04 14.94
C SER A 61 5.80 -0.20 14.96
N SER A 62 5.78 0.95 14.30
CA SER A 62 6.89 1.93 14.30
C SER A 62 6.34 3.34 14.12
N SER A 63 7.05 4.35 14.62
CA SER A 63 6.82 5.75 14.24
C SER A 63 7.73 6.25 13.11
N ASP A 64 8.67 5.43 12.70
CA ASP A 64 9.58 5.72 11.58
C ASP A 64 9.29 4.81 10.37
N TRP A 65 8.75 5.41 9.32
CA TRP A 65 8.45 4.69 8.09
C TRP A 65 9.71 4.18 7.37
N ARG A 66 10.87 4.84 7.57
CA ARG A 66 12.13 4.44 6.93
C ARG A 66 12.58 3.07 7.43
N SER A 67 12.44 2.82 8.72
CA SER A 67 12.76 1.52 9.31
C SER A 67 11.96 0.38 8.69
N VAL A 68 10.72 0.64 8.27
CA VAL A 68 9.85 -0.37 7.63
C VAL A 68 10.18 -0.53 6.14
N VAL A 69 10.55 0.54 5.45
CA VAL A 69 11.00 0.48 4.05
C VAL A 69 12.31 -0.28 3.93
N GLU A 70 13.22 -0.11 4.88
CA GLU A 70 14.54 -0.77 4.90
C GLU A 70 14.49 -2.21 5.45
N ASP A 71 13.41 -2.63 6.10
CA ASP A 71 13.28 -3.98 6.65
C ASP A 71 13.30 -5.03 5.52
N PRO A 72 14.30 -5.93 5.48
CA PRO A 72 14.41 -6.96 4.44
C PRO A 72 13.26 -7.98 4.46
N GLU A 73 12.54 -8.10 5.57
CA GLU A 73 11.38 -8.98 5.66
C GLU A 73 10.14 -8.44 4.96
N ILE A 74 10.08 -7.15 4.60
CA ILE A 74 8.94 -6.53 3.93
C ILE A 74 9.04 -6.73 2.41
N ASP A 75 7.96 -7.19 1.80
CA ASP A 75 7.82 -7.35 0.35
C ASP A 75 7.08 -6.17 -0.30
N ILE A 76 6.07 -5.64 0.41
CA ILE A 76 5.16 -4.61 -0.10
C ILE A 76 5.09 -3.46 0.88
N ILE A 77 5.28 -2.24 0.39
CA ILE A 77 4.97 -1.00 1.11
C ILE A 77 3.60 -0.49 0.65
N ASP A 78 2.70 -0.33 1.59
CA ASP A 78 1.36 0.23 1.37
C ASP A 78 1.30 1.64 1.97
N ILE A 79 1.11 2.65 1.11
CA ILE A 79 1.19 4.07 1.47
C ILE A 79 -0.22 4.64 1.60
N ALA A 80 -0.66 4.81 2.84
CA ALA A 80 -1.96 5.37 3.22
C ALA A 80 -1.83 6.69 4.02
N THR A 81 -0.76 7.42 3.77
CA THR A 81 -0.39 8.69 4.41
C THR A 81 -1.12 9.88 3.76
N PRO A 82 -0.98 11.09 4.33
CA PRO A 82 -1.30 12.33 3.60
C PRO A 82 -0.49 12.45 2.30
N ASN A 83 -1.13 13.00 1.26
CA ASN A 83 -0.63 13.03 -0.11
C ASN A 83 0.81 13.58 -0.27
N HIS A 84 1.19 14.57 0.55
CA HIS A 84 2.52 15.20 0.45
C HIS A 84 3.69 14.26 0.81
N LEU A 85 3.41 13.10 1.42
CA LEU A 85 4.42 12.10 1.77
C LEU A 85 4.53 10.97 0.73
N HIS A 86 3.56 10.86 -0.21
CA HIS A 86 3.51 9.73 -1.13
C HIS A 86 4.79 9.58 -1.95
N ALA A 87 5.28 10.69 -2.52
CA ALA A 87 6.45 10.64 -3.41
C ALA A 87 7.72 10.23 -2.66
N GLU A 88 7.98 10.84 -1.51
CA GLU A 88 9.17 10.53 -0.70
C GLU A 88 9.21 9.04 -0.33
N ILE A 89 8.09 8.53 0.20
CA ILE A 89 8.00 7.14 0.62
C ILE A 89 8.09 6.18 -0.57
N ALA A 90 7.39 6.47 -1.67
CA ALA A 90 7.39 5.60 -2.84
C ALA A 90 8.77 5.52 -3.51
N ILE A 91 9.50 6.64 -3.60
CA ILE A 91 10.85 6.67 -4.16
C ILE A 91 11.81 5.86 -3.28
N ALA A 92 11.73 6.03 -1.95
CA ALA A 92 12.54 5.26 -1.02
C ALA A 92 12.21 3.75 -1.08
N ALA A 93 10.93 3.38 -1.14
CA ALA A 93 10.50 2.00 -1.28
C ALA A 93 10.98 1.37 -2.59
N ALA A 94 10.93 2.13 -3.70
CA ALA A 94 11.46 1.68 -4.99
C ALA A 94 12.98 1.45 -4.91
N ALA A 95 13.74 2.35 -4.30
CA ALA A 95 15.18 2.20 -4.09
C ALA A 95 15.54 0.99 -3.23
N ALA A 96 14.68 0.63 -2.27
CA ALA A 96 14.79 -0.58 -1.45
C ALA A 96 14.25 -1.85 -2.14
N GLY A 97 13.81 -1.76 -3.40
CA GLY A 97 13.30 -2.90 -4.17
C GLY A 97 11.93 -3.43 -3.71
N LYS A 98 11.16 -2.63 -2.96
CA LYS A 98 9.84 -3.03 -2.45
C LYS A 98 8.76 -2.78 -3.50
N HIS A 99 7.79 -3.69 -3.61
CA HIS A 99 6.55 -3.43 -4.33
C HIS A 99 5.72 -2.37 -3.59
N ILE A 100 4.90 -1.61 -4.33
CA ILE A 100 4.22 -0.45 -3.74
C ILE A 100 2.72 -0.47 -4.07
N ILE A 101 1.91 -0.20 -3.07
CA ILE A 101 0.53 0.26 -3.20
C ILE A 101 0.48 1.68 -2.65
N SER A 102 -0.03 2.64 -3.40
CA SER A 102 -0.18 4.02 -2.94
C SER A 102 -1.63 4.45 -2.98
N GLU A 103 -2.08 5.17 -1.96
CA GLU A 103 -3.37 5.84 -2.00
C GLU A 103 -3.41 6.93 -3.08
N LYS A 104 -4.62 7.25 -3.47
CA LYS A 104 -4.92 8.37 -4.38
C LYS A 104 -5.02 9.71 -3.57
N PRO A 105 -4.74 10.85 -4.20
CA PRO A 105 -4.08 11.00 -5.49
C PRO A 105 -2.61 10.54 -5.42
N LEU A 106 -2.07 10.07 -6.55
CA LEU A 106 -0.70 9.54 -6.58
C LEU A 106 0.33 10.54 -6.06
N ALA A 107 0.23 11.79 -6.50
CA ALA A 107 1.17 12.86 -6.22
C ALA A 107 0.46 14.22 -6.20
N ARG A 108 1.18 15.28 -5.81
CA ARG A 108 0.68 16.66 -5.78
C ARG A 108 0.79 17.37 -7.13
N SER A 109 1.65 16.86 -8.03
CA SER A 109 1.86 17.40 -9.37
C SER A 109 2.19 16.29 -10.37
N GLY A 110 2.08 16.61 -11.67
CA GLY A 110 2.49 15.69 -12.74
C GLY A 110 4.00 15.42 -12.73
N GLU A 111 4.81 16.40 -12.37
CA GLU A 111 6.27 16.25 -12.25
C GLU A 111 6.65 15.28 -11.11
N GLU A 112 6.03 15.45 -9.94
CA GLU A 112 6.22 14.53 -8.80
C GLU A 112 5.78 13.11 -9.17
N ALA A 113 4.63 12.95 -9.83
CA ALA A 113 4.16 11.65 -10.32
C ALA A 113 5.13 11.01 -11.33
N LYS A 114 5.72 11.82 -12.22
CA LYS A 114 6.73 11.35 -13.17
C LYS A 114 7.99 10.85 -12.48
N THR A 115 8.46 11.58 -11.47
CA THR A 115 9.63 11.16 -10.66
C THR A 115 9.37 9.82 -9.96
N MET A 116 8.20 9.63 -9.37
CA MET A 116 7.78 8.35 -8.79
C MET A 116 7.76 7.23 -9.83
N TYR A 117 7.16 7.49 -11.00
CA TYR A 117 7.11 6.53 -12.10
C TYR A 117 8.50 6.08 -12.56
N ASP A 118 9.40 7.04 -12.76
CA ASP A 118 10.76 6.76 -13.21
C ASP A 118 11.54 5.93 -12.16
N ALA A 119 11.40 6.24 -10.88
CA ALA A 119 12.01 5.47 -9.80
C ALA A 119 11.53 4.02 -9.79
N VAL A 120 10.22 3.81 -9.87
CA VAL A 120 9.60 2.48 -9.90
C VAL A 120 10.02 1.68 -11.13
N LYS A 121 10.01 2.33 -12.31
CA LYS A 121 10.41 1.70 -13.57
C LYS A 121 11.89 1.28 -13.54
N ASN A 122 12.77 2.14 -13.04
CA ASN A 122 14.19 1.85 -12.96
C ASN A 122 14.50 0.72 -11.96
N ALA A 123 13.74 0.64 -10.87
CA ALA A 123 13.84 -0.44 -9.88
C ALA A 123 13.22 -1.77 -10.35
N GLY A 124 12.41 -1.77 -11.43
CA GLY A 124 11.75 -2.98 -11.94
C GLY A 124 10.71 -3.58 -11.00
N ILE A 125 10.16 -2.80 -10.09
CA ILE A 125 9.15 -3.21 -9.11
C ILE A 125 7.73 -2.97 -9.62
N VAL A 126 6.73 -3.55 -8.95
CA VAL A 126 5.32 -3.29 -9.22
C VAL A 126 4.84 -2.14 -8.35
N HIS A 127 4.19 -1.16 -8.97
CA HIS A 127 3.51 -0.06 -8.27
C HIS A 127 2.06 0.06 -8.73
N MET A 128 1.14 0.11 -7.78
CA MET A 128 -0.29 0.28 -8.02
C MET A 128 -0.82 1.47 -7.24
N VAL A 129 -1.59 2.32 -7.91
CA VAL A 129 -2.38 3.38 -7.25
C VAL A 129 -3.76 2.83 -6.91
N ALA A 130 -4.24 3.10 -5.71
CA ALA A 130 -5.50 2.59 -5.17
C ALA A 130 -6.73 3.31 -5.77
N PHE A 131 -6.89 3.27 -7.08
CA PHE A 131 -8.10 3.71 -7.78
C PHE A 131 -9.18 2.62 -7.67
N ASN A 132 -9.78 2.50 -6.50
CA ASN A 132 -10.73 1.44 -6.14
C ASN A 132 -11.95 1.37 -7.08
N TYR A 133 -12.44 2.48 -7.59
CA TYR A 133 -13.55 2.50 -8.55
C TYR A 133 -13.27 1.73 -9.84
N ARG A 134 -12.03 1.59 -10.27
CA ARG A 134 -11.66 0.76 -11.42
C ARG A 134 -12.01 -0.72 -11.23
N ARG A 135 -12.22 -1.15 -10.00
CA ARG A 135 -12.56 -2.54 -9.62
C ARG A 135 -14.03 -2.71 -9.24
N THR A 136 -14.83 -1.63 -9.25
CA THR A 136 -16.26 -1.67 -8.96
C THR A 136 -17.01 -2.26 -10.16
N PRO A 137 -17.79 -3.37 -9.99
CA PRO A 137 -18.46 -4.04 -11.11
C PRO A 137 -19.35 -3.12 -11.94
N ALA A 138 -20.10 -2.21 -11.29
CA ALA A 138 -20.96 -1.27 -11.99
C ALA A 138 -20.15 -0.28 -12.87
N VAL A 139 -18.98 0.18 -12.40
CA VAL A 139 -18.09 1.06 -13.20
C VAL A 139 -17.47 0.29 -14.36
N ALA A 140 -17.07 -0.96 -14.15
CA ALA A 140 -16.57 -1.81 -15.22
C ALA A 140 -17.64 -2.08 -16.30
N LEU A 141 -18.89 -2.30 -15.89
CA LEU A 141 -20.03 -2.46 -16.81
C LEU A 141 -20.32 -1.17 -17.57
N ALA A 142 -20.35 -0.01 -16.89
CA ALA A 142 -20.53 1.28 -17.55
C ALA A 142 -19.44 1.55 -18.60
N LYS A 143 -18.19 1.25 -18.28
CA LYS A 143 -17.07 1.34 -19.24
C LYS A 143 -17.33 0.48 -20.48
N LYS A 144 -17.76 -0.77 -20.30
CA LYS A 144 -18.07 -1.68 -21.39
C LYS A 144 -19.15 -1.08 -22.33
N TYR A 145 -20.23 -0.53 -21.79
CA TYR A 145 -21.28 0.10 -22.59
C TYR A 145 -20.84 1.37 -23.33
N ILE A 146 -19.80 2.04 -22.88
CA ILE A 146 -19.25 3.22 -23.57
C ILE A 146 -18.34 2.78 -24.74
N GLU A 147 -17.71 1.61 -24.63
CA GLU A 147 -16.78 1.07 -25.64
C GLU A 147 -17.52 0.27 -26.74
N GLU A 148 -18.78 -0.13 -26.54
CA GLU A 148 -19.67 -0.76 -27.52
C GLU A 148 -20.39 0.28 -28.39
#